data_91bc8cde3b6c2d0625e84ef918940bf3
#
_entry.id   91bc8cde3b6c2d0625e84ef918940bf3
#
_cell.length_a   1.000
_cell.length_b   1.000
_cell.length_c   1.000
_cell.angle_alpha   90.00
_cell.angle_beta   90.00
_cell.angle_gamma   90.00
#
_symmetry.space_group_name_H-M   'P 1'
#
loop_
_entity.id
_entity.type
_entity.pdbx_description
1 polymer ?
#
loop_
_entity_poly.entity_id
_entity_poly.type
_entity_poly.pdbx_seq_one_letter_code
_entity_poly.pdbx_strand_id
1 'polypeptide(L)' 'MAEKQRILIVDDDANIAELISLYLMKECYETKIVGDGEEALKVFPEFKPHLILLDLMLPGMDGYQVCRTLRASSQVPVI' A
#
# COMPACT_ATOMS: atom_id res chain seq x y z
N MET A 1 -18.06 1.71 -17.44
CA MET A 1 -17.60 0.70 -16.49
C MET A 1 -16.89 1.35 -15.32
N ALA A 2 -17.14 0.84 -14.14
CA ALA A 2 -16.44 1.35 -12.95
C ALA A 2 -14.97 0.96 -13.00
N GLU A 3 -14.11 1.88 -12.64
CA GLU A 3 -12.69 1.58 -12.48
C GLU A 3 -12.49 0.64 -11.29
N LYS A 4 -11.49 -0.23 -11.38
CA LYS A 4 -11.09 -1.05 -10.25
C LYS A 4 -10.51 -0.15 -9.16
N GLN A 5 -10.84 -0.45 -7.92
CA GLN A 5 -10.21 0.25 -6.81
C GLN A 5 -8.77 -0.25 -6.66
N ARG A 6 -7.88 0.66 -6.34
CA ARG A 6 -6.46 0.37 -6.24
C ARG A 6 -6.04 0.27 -4.78
N ILE A 7 -5.32 -0.80 -4.47
CA ILE A 7 -4.84 -1.06 -3.11
C ILE A 7 -3.32 -1.16 -3.14
N LEU A 8 -2.66 -0.32 -2.36
CA LEU A 8 -1.21 -0.36 -2.20
C LEU A 8 -0.89 -1.23 -1.00
N ILE A 9 -0.07 -2.26 -1.22
CA ILE A 9 0.36 -3.18 -0.18
C ILE A 9 1.81 -2.87 0.17
N VAL A 10 2.06 -2.45 1.40
CA VAL A 10 3.39 -2.08 1.88
C VAL A 10 3.82 -3.10 2.92
N ASP A 11 4.64 -4.07 2.50
CA ASP A 11 5.07 -5.17 3.34
C ASP A 11 6.42 -5.68 2.83
N ASP A 12 7.38 -5.88 3.73
CA ASP A 12 8.70 -6.40 3.38
C ASP A 12 8.71 -7.93 3.19
N ASP A 13 7.67 -8.63 3.61
CA ASP A 13 7.54 -10.06 3.36
C ASP A 13 6.82 -10.28 2.03
N ALA A 14 7.60 -10.59 1.00
CA ALA A 14 7.06 -10.76 -0.35
C ALA A 14 6.02 -11.89 -0.43
N ASN A 15 6.19 -12.95 0.36
CA ASN A 15 5.25 -14.08 0.33
C ASN A 15 3.88 -13.67 0.88
N ILE A 16 3.88 -12.95 1.98
CA ILE A 16 2.63 -12.46 2.57
C ILE A 16 1.97 -11.45 1.64
N ALA A 17 2.75 -10.52 1.10
CA ALA A 17 2.23 -9.51 0.18
C ALA A 17 1.61 -10.14 -1.05
N GLU A 18 2.25 -11.16 -1.61
CA GLU A 18 1.71 -11.88 -2.77
C GLU A 18 0.40 -12.59 -2.46
N LEU A 19 0.29 -13.21 -1.29
CA LEU A 19 -0.95 -13.87 -0.89
C LEU A 19 -2.09 -12.87 -0.77
N ILE A 20 -1.83 -11.74 -0.14
CA ILE A 20 -2.82 -10.66 -0.02
C ILE A 20 -3.23 -10.15 -1.40
N SER A 21 -2.24 -9.92 -2.26
CA SER A 21 -2.47 -9.45 -3.61
C SER A 21 -3.35 -10.40 -4.40
N LEU A 22 -3.05 -11.70 -4.35
CA LEU A 22 -3.84 -12.71 -5.07
C LEU A 22 -5.29 -12.74 -4.59
N TYR A 23 -5.48 -12.65 -3.28
CA TYR A 23 -6.82 -12.62 -2.72
C TYR A 23 -7.59 -11.38 -3.21
N LEU A 24 -6.96 -10.22 -3.16
CA LEU A 24 -7.60 -8.99 -3.58
C LEU A 24 -7.88 -8.96 -5.08
N MET A 25 -6.99 -9.55 -5.89
CA MET A 25 -7.22 -9.64 -7.33
C MET A 25 -8.44 -10.50 -7.64
N LYS A 26 -8.69 -11.54 -6.86
CA LYS A 26 -9.90 -12.36 -6.99
C LYS A 26 -11.16 -11.53 -6.72
N GLU A 27 -11.05 -10.54 -5.85
CA GLU A 27 -12.15 -9.65 -5.51
C GLU A 27 -12.22 -8.43 -6.44
N CYS A 28 -11.51 -8.48 -7.56
CA CYS A 28 -11.50 -7.46 -8.60
C CYS A 28 -10.85 -6.14 -8.19
N TYR A 29 -9.85 -6.19 -7.30
CA TYR A 29 -9.04 -5.02 -6.97
C TYR A 29 -7.76 -5.01 -7.80
N GLU A 30 -7.26 -3.82 -8.06
CA GLU A 30 -5.95 -3.64 -8.64
C GLU A 30 -4.95 -3.43 -7.49
N THR A 31 -3.84 -4.15 -7.49
CA THR A 31 -2.88 -4.12 -6.39
C THR A 31 -1.50 -3.71 -6.85
N LYS A 32 -0.76 -3.10 -5.94
CA LYS A 32 0.66 -2.77 -6.12
C LYS A 32 1.38 -3.13 -4.83
N ILE A 33 2.49 -3.86 -4.94
CA ILE A 33 3.27 -4.29 -3.79
C ILE A 33 4.56 -3.47 -3.74
N VAL A 34 4.88 -2.92 -2.57
CA VAL A 34 6.16 -2.27 -2.32
C VAL A 34 6.76 -2.84 -1.04
N GLY A 35 8.07 -2.87 -0.95
CA GLY A 35 8.79 -3.56 0.12
C GLY A 35 9.25 -2.66 1.27
N ASP A 36 9.15 -1.34 1.14
CA ASP A 36 9.56 -0.43 2.21
C ASP A 36 8.78 0.89 2.14
N GLY A 37 8.96 1.71 3.19
CA GLY A 37 8.22 2.95 3.31
C GLY A 37 8.63 4.01 2.31
N GLU A 38 9.91 4.08 1.97
CA GLU A 38 10.38 5.06 0.99
C GLU A 38 9.78 4.78 -0.38
N GLU A 39 9.78 3.51 -0.78
CA GLU A 39 9.19 3.10 -2.04
C GLU A 39 7.69 3.39 -2.06
N ALA A 40 7.02 3.16 -0.92
CA ALA A 40 5.61 3.46 -0.80
C ALA A 40 5.32 4.93 -1.06
N LEU A 41 6.13 5.83 -0.51
CA LEU A 41 5.97 7.25 -0.70
C LEU A 41 6.24 7.69 -2.13
N LYS A 42 7.15 7.02 -2.83
CA LYS A 42 7.42 7.30 -4.24
C LYS A 42 6.30 6.82 -5.16
N VAL A 43 5.75 5.64 -4.85
CA VAL A 43 4.70 5.03 -5.67
C VAL A 43 3.35 5.68 -5.44
N PHE A 44 3.09 6.15 -4.22
CA PHE A 44 1.79 6.68 -3.83
C PHE A 44 1.22 7.71 -4.81
N PRO A 45 1.95 8.77 -5.18
CA PRO A 45 1.37 9.79 -6.06
C PRO A 45 1.12 9.28 -7.49
N GLU A 46 1.87 8.28 -7.94
CA GLU A 46 1.70 7.71 -9.27
C GLU A 46 0.58 6.69 -9.33
N PHE A 47 0.52 5.82 -8.33
CA PHE A 47 -0.47 4.75 -8.29
C PHE A 47 -1.85 5.25 -7.87
N LYS A 48 -1.92 6.26 -7.02
CA LYS A 48 -3.15 6.86 -6.49
C LYS A 48 -4.07 5.81 -5.90
N PRO A 49 -3.63 5.12 -4.83
CA PRO A 49 -4.43 4.05 -4.25
C PRO A 49 -5.66 4.58 -3.53
N HIS A 50 -6.69 3.76 -3.48
CA HIS A 50 -7.90 4.04 -2.70
C HIS A 50 -7.78 3.55 -1.26
N LEU A 51 -6.85 2.60 -1.03
CA LEU A 51 -6.60 2.02 0.27
C LEU A 51 -5.15 1.60 0.35
N ILE A 52 -4.55 1.72 1.54
CA ILE A 52 -3.17 1.29 1.79
C ILE A 52 -3.19 0.27 2.91
N LEU A 53 -2.60 -0.91 2.66
CA LEU A 53 -2.35 -1.92 3.69
C LEU A 53 -0.89 -1.77 4.09
N LEU A 54 -0.64 -1.36 5.33
CA LEU A 54 0.69 -0.95 5.77
C LEU A 54 1.18 -1.84 6.91
N ASP A 55 2.35 -2.47 6.71
CA ASP A 55 3.06 -3.16 7.76
C ASP A 55 3.80 -2.13 8.61
N LEU A 56 3.55 -2.12 9.91
CA LEU A 56 4.17 -1.16 10.83
C LEU A 56 5.62 -1.48 11.15
N MET A 57 6.09 -2.68 10.80
CA MET A 57 7.44 -3.15 11.11
C MET A 57 8.34 -3.14 9.87
N LEU A 58 8.26 -2.08 9.07
CA LEU A 58 9.05 -1.97 7.84
C LEU A 58 10.51 -1.63 8.12
N PRO A 59 11.45 -2.16 7.30
CA PRO A 59 12.84 -1.75 7.40
C PRO A 59 13.00 -0.31 6.90
N GLY A 60 13.98 0.39 7.44
CA GLY A 60 14.34 1.74 7.04
C GLY A 60 13.44 2.80 7.62
N MET A 61 12.21 2.88 7.14
CA MET A 61 11.24 3.85 7.61
C MET A 61 10.14 3.15 8.41
N ASP A 62 9.91 3.63 9.63
CA ASP A 62 8.88 3.12 10.52
C ASP A 62 7.49 3.29 9.88
N GLY A 63 6.64 2.28 10.01
CA GLY A 63 5.29 2.32 9.46
C GLY A 63 4.45 3.50 9.97
N TYR A 64 4.64 3.89 11.23
CA TYR A 64 3.96 5.07 11.77
C TYR A 64 4.41 6.35 11.08
N GLN A 65 5.69 6.43 10.74
CA GLN A 65 6.25 7.58 10.04
C GLN A 65 5.70 7.66 8.61
N VAL A 66 5.58 6.52 7.92
CA VAL A 66 4.96 6.46 6.60
C VAL A 66 3.51 6.93 6.67
N CYS A 67 2.76 6.42 7.63
CA CYS A 67 1.37 6.78 7.82
C CYS A 67 1.21 8.29 8.06
N ARG A 68 2.05 8.85 8.92
CA ARG A 68 2.02 10.27 9.24
C ARG A 68 2.32 11.12 8.00
N THR A 69 3.31 10.72 7.20
CA THR A 69 3.67 11.42 5.98
C THR A 69 2.52 11.38 4.97
N LEU A 70 1.89 10.23 4.82
CA LEU A 70 0.75 10.08 3.90
C LEU A 70 -0.44 10.91 4.35
N ARG A 71 -0.71 10.97 5.66
CA ARG A 71 -1.82 11.76 6.21
C ARG A 71 -1.63 13.26 5.98
N ALA A 72 -0.39 13.72 5.93
CA ALA A 72 -0.10 15.13 5.67
C ALA A 72 -0.53 15.55 4.26
N SER A 73 -0.57 14.62 3.31
CA SER A 73 -0.86 14.93 1.91
C SER A 73 -2.12 14.26 1.37
N SER A 74 -2.75 13.36 2.14
CA SER A 74 -3.88 12.59 1.63
C SER A 74 -4.75 12.06 2.77
N GLN A 75 -6.01 11.79 2.46
CA GLN A 75 -6.96 11.19 3.39
C GLN A 75 -7.26 9.74 3.02
N VAL A 76 -6.43 9.11 2.20
CA VAL A 76 -6.61 7.71 1.81
C VAL A 76 -6.55 6.83 3.07
N PRO A 77 -7.51 5.90 3.25
CA PRO A 77 -7.47 5.00 4.40
C PRO A 77 -6.21 4.15 4.44
N VAL A 78 -5.65 4.00 5.64
CA VAL A 78 -4.45 3.19 5.89
C VAL A 78 -4.78 2.20 6.99
N ILE A 79 -4.52 0.93 6.75
CA ILE A 79 -4.79 -0.15 7.69
C ILE A 79 -3.48 -0.85 8.09
#